data_b6eaa3652f01cc6e74a98549b15f76f9
#
_entry.id   b6eaa3652f01cc6e74a98549b15f76f9
#
_cell.length_a   1.000
_cell.length_b   1.000
_cell.length_c   1.000
_cell.angle_alpha   90.00
_cell.angle_beta   90.00
_cell.angle_gamma   90.00
#
_symmetry.space_group_name_H-M   'P 1'
#
loop_
_entity.id
_entity.type
_entity.pdbx_description
1 polymer ?
#
loop_
_entity_poly.entity_id
_entity_poly.type
_entity_poly.pdbx_seq_one_letter_code
_entity_poly.pdbx_strand_id
1 'polypeptide(L)'
;MTLILPWIESLHRTRDGTKTHLVCGGKGRPLGFVITGGQVADTIMLPATMEQIRVPTAGRPRSRPDRLRADKGYLSRVNKAWLRSRDVKTTIPERDDQIAHRRKRPGRPILFDADDYKRRNVVERCFNRLKQWRGIAMRSDKTARNYHAALCLAAALLWARDQTAT
;
A
#
# COMPACT_ATOMS: atom_id res chain seq x y z
N MET A 1 16.29 -15.24 4.31
CA MET A 1 15.32 -14.37 5.05
C MET A 1 14.69 -13.43 4.04
N THR A 2 13.42 -13.64 3.68
CA THR A 2 12.76 -12.84 2.63
C THR A 2 12.40 -11.48 3.21
N LEU A 3 13.06 -10.43 2.73
CA LEU A 3 12.73 -9.03 3.08
C LEU A 3 11.31 -8.72 2.62
N ILE A 4 10.43 -8.33 3.54
CA ILE A 4 9.12 -7.79 3.18
C ILE A 4 9.32 -6.31 2.90
N LEU A 5 9.25 -5.94 1.62
CA LEU A 5 9.35 -4.57 1.14
C LEU A 5 8.00 -4.15 0.57
N PRO A 6 6.99 -3.88 1.40
CA PRO A 6 5.66 -3.57 0.91
C PRO A 6 5.58 -2.17 0.32
N TRP A 7 4.65 -2.06 -0.62
CA TRP A 7 4.16 -0.84 -1.20
C TRP A 7 2.72 -0.61 -0.77
N ILE A 8 2.39 0.60 -0.37
CA ILE A 8 1.01 1.01 -0.12
C ILE A 8 0.62 2.06 -1.12
N GLU A 9 -0.54 1.87 -1.72
CA GLU A 9 -1.17 2.83 -2.61
C GLU A 9 -2.68 2.80 -2.42
N SER A 10 -3.34 3.93 -2.66
CA SER A 10 -4.79 4.02 -2.75
C SER A 10 -5.22 4.07 -4.20
N LEU A 11 -6.14 3.20 -4.59
CA LEU A 11 -6.78 3.28 -5.88
C LEU A 11 -7.99 4.21 -5.79
N HIS A 12 -7.92 5.31 -6.55
CA HIS A 12 -8.98 6.29 -6.62
C HIS A 12 -10.19 5.79 -7.39
N ARG A 13 -11.36 6.07 -6.80
CA ARG A 13 -12.70 6.22 -7.37
C ARG A 13 -13.17 5.17 -8.37
N THR A 14 -14.00 4.33 -7.86
CA THR A 14 -15.18 3.90 -8.60
C THR A 14 -16.23 5.03 -8.60
N ARG A 15 -17.21 4.99 -9.51
CA ARG A 15 -18.32 5.95 -9.62
C ARG A 15 -19.00 6.27 -8.28
N ASP A 16 -18.97 5.34 -7.33
CA ASP A 16 -19.67 5.41 -6.04
C ASP A 16 -18.79 5.96 -4.89
N GLY A 17 -17.68 6.63 -5.20
CA GLY A 17 -16.84 7.28 -4.18
C GLY A 17 -16.15 6.32 -3.21
N THR A 18 -15.89 5.07 -3.60
CA THR A 18 -15.13 4.12 -2.77
C THR A 18 -13.65 4.14 -3.12
N LYS A 19 -12.83 4.00 -2.10
CA LYS A 19 -11.38 3.95 -2.21
C LYS A 19 -10.87 2.62 -1.65
N THR A 20 -9.94 1.99 -2.36
CA THR A 20 -9.25 0.77 -1.92
C THR A 20 -7.81 1.08 -1.61
N HIS A 21 -7.41 0.88 -0.37
CA HIS A 21 -6.01 0.93 0.05
C HIS A 21 -5.44 -0.49 -0.05
N LEU A 22 -4.40 -0.65 -0.87
CA LEU A 22 -3.73 -1.92 -1.10
C LEU A 22 -2.34 -1.87 -0.47
N VAL A 23 -1.99 -2.92 0.24
CA VAL A 23 -0.59 -3.23 0.56
C VAL A 23 -0.16 -4.46 -0.25
N CYS A 24 0.96 -4.35 -0.99
CA CYS A 24 1.53 -5.46 -1.74
C CYS A 24 3.01 -5.68 -1.39
N GLY A 25 3.48 -6.90 -1.58
CA GLY A 25 4.89 -7.25 -1.42
C GLY A 25 5.76 -6.79 -2.58
N GLY A 26 7.08 -6.83 -2.41
CA GLY A 26 8.05 -6.39 -3.43
C GLY A 26 7.98 -7.17 -4.76
N LYS A 27 7.35 -8.33 -4.79
CA LYS A 27 7.07 -9.13 -6.00
C LYS A 27 5.70 -8.80 -6.63
N GLY A 28 4.98 -7.77 -6.15
CA GLY A 28 3.66 -7.39 -6.66
C GLY A 28 2.53 -8.34 -6.24
N ARG A 29 2.70 -9.07 -5.15
CA ARG A 29 1.66 -9.93 -4.56
C ARG A 29 0.85 -9.14 -3.55
N PRO A 30 -0.50 -9.12 -3.63
CA PRO A 30 -1.33 -8.45 -2.64
C PRO A 30 -1.14 -9.08 -1.26
N LEU A 31 -1.00 -8.27 -0.22
CA LEU A 31 -0.87 -8.70 1.17
C LEU A 31 -2.11 -8.35 2.01
N GLY A 32 -2.86 -7.33 1.61
CA GLY A 32 -4.08 -6.93 2.27
C GLY A 32 -4.75 -5.72 1.65
N PHE A 33 -6.01 -5.52 2.02
CA PHE A 33 -6.84 -4.44 1.51
C PHE A 33 -7.61 -3.77 2.66
N VAL A 34 -7.80 -2.46 2.53
CA VAL A 34 -8.77 -1.72 3.33
C VAL A 34 -9.64 -0.91 2.38
N ILE A 35 -10.96 -0.97 2.58
CA ILE A 35 -11.94 -0.25 1.77
C ILE A 35 -12.51 0.89 2.59
N THR A 36 -12.55 2.08 2.00
CA THR A 36 -13.07 3.29 2.65
C THR A 36 -13.95 4.07 1.70
N GLY A 37 -14.69 5.03 2.23
CA GLY A 37 -15.31 6.07 1.40
C GLY A 37 -14.25 6.91 0.69
N GLY A 38 -14.54 7.38 -0.51
CA GLY A 38 -13.58 8.13 -1.35
C GLY A 38 -13.07 9.44 -0.72
N GLN A 39 -13.84 10.02 0.20
CA GLN A 39 -13.49 11.23 0.93
C GLN A 39 -12.46 11.01 2.05
N VAL A 40 -12.24 9.76 2.47
CA VAL A 40 -11.31 9.45 3.57
C VAL A 40 -9.87 9.75 3.13
N ALA A 41 -9.14 10.50 3.95
CA ALA A 41 -7.76 10.86 3.66
C ALA A 41 -6.83 9.63 3.76
N ASP A 42 -5.91 9.48 2.81
CA ASP A 42 -4.98 8.35 2.76
C ASP A 42 -4.09 8.28 4.02
N THR A 43 -3.72 9.42 4.57
CA THR A 43 -2.85 9.52 5.74
C THR A 43 -3.37 8.75 6.94
N ILE A 44 -4.68 8.79 7.21
CA ILE A 44 -5.27 8.12 8.39
C ILE A 44 -5.40 6.62 8.21
N MET A 45 -5.36 6.14 6.96
CA MET A 45 -5.55 4.73 6.64
C MET A 45 -4.25 3.91 6.65
N LEU A 46 -3.09 4.57 6.81
CA LEU A 46 -1.80 3.88 6.82
C LEU A 46 -1.69 2.81 7.92
N PRO A 47 -2.00 3.07 9.19
CA PRO A 47 -1.94 2.05 10.23
C PRO A 47 -2.85 0.86 9.94
N ALA A 48 -4.13 1.11 9.63
CA ALA A 48 -5.10 0.07 9.33
C ALA A 48 -4.70 -0.81 8.13
N THR A 49 -4.11 -0.19 7.09
CA THR A 49 -3.62 -0.92 5.92
C THR A 49 -2.40 -1.77 6.25
N MET A 50 -1.48 -1.24 7.06
CA MET A 50 -0.30 -1.98 7.52
C MET A 50 -0.66 -3.18 8.41
N GLU A 51 -1.71 -3.07 9.21
CA GLU A 51 -2.20 -4.13 10.09
C GLU A 51 -2.79 -5.33 9.31
N GLN A 52 -3.08 -5.17 8.03
CA GLN A 52 -3.49 -6.28 7.16
C GLN A 52 -2.34 -7.22 6.79
N ILE A 53 -1.09 -6.82 7.01
CA ILE A 53 0.06 -7.65 6.65
C ILE A 53 0.11 -8.89 7.54
N ARG A 54 -0.05 -10.06 6.90
CA ARG A 54 0.10 -11.38 7.53
C ARG A 54 0.80 -12.33 6.56
N VAL A 55 2.12 -12.40 6.65
CA VAL A 55 2.92 -13.30 5.79
C VAL A 55 3.26 -14.55 6.57
N PRO A 56 2.77 -15.73 6.14
CA PRO A 56 3.09 -17.00 6.76
C PRO A 56 4.61 -17.23 6.78
N THR A 57 5.10 -17.77 7.89
CA THR A 57 6.47 -18.25 8.06
C THR A 57 6.43 -19.60 8.77
N ALA A 58 7.56 -20.29 8.88
CA ALA A 58 7.64 -21.54 9.64
C ALA A 58 7.29 -21.37 11.14
N GLY A 59 7.27 -20.15 11.64
CA GLY A 59 6.87 -19.81 13.01
C GLY A 59 5.73 -18.79 13.02
N ARG A 60 5.85 -17.75 13.87
CA ARG A 60 4.85 -16.68 13.95
C ARG A 60 4.74 -15.93 12.62
N PRO A 61 3.53 -15.70 12.11
CA PRO A 61 3.34 -14.90 10.89
C PRO A 61 4.00 -13.53 11.01
N ARG A 62 4.67 -13.12 9.94
CA ARG A 62 5.32 -11.82 9.89
C ARG A 62 4.32 -10.74 9.53
N SER A 63 4.14 -9.75 10.41
CA SER A 63 3.22 -8.63 10.24
C SER A 63 3.93 -7.29 10.08
N ARG A 64 5.23 -7.22 10.40
CA ARG A 64 6.03 -6.01 10.30
C ARG A 64 6.99 -6.09 9.11
N PRO A 65 6.95 -5.13 8.19
CA PRO A 65 7.95 -5.02 7.13
C PRO A 65 9.21 -4.32 7.63
N ASP A 66 10.31 -4.53 6.92
CA ASP A 66 11.58 -3.83 7.21
C ASP A 66 11.57 -2.40 6.66
N ARG A 67 10.89 -2.20 5.55
CA ARG A 67 10.76 -0.90 4.87
C ARG A 67 9.38 -0.78 4.25
N LEU A 68 8.80 0.40 4.31
CA LEU A 68 7.56 0.76 3.65
C LEU A 68 7.83 1.80 2.56
N ARG A 69 7.23 1.59 1.41
CA ARG A 69 7.12 2.57 0.34
C ARG A 69 5.65 2.94 0.17
N ALA A 70 5.35 4.21 0.07
CA ALA A 70 3.99 4.68 -0.12
C ALA A 70 3.95 5.94 -0.97
N ASP A 71 2.76 6.25 -1.51
CA ASP A 71 2.53 7.50 -2.21
C ASP A 71 2.57 8.71 -1.25
N LYS A 72 2.82 9.90 -1.81
CA LYS A 72 2.87 11.17 -1.08
C LYS A 72 1.62 11.46 -0.24
N GLY A 73 0.47 10.90 -0.64
CA GLY A 73 -0.79 11.00 0.11
C GLY A 73 -0.73 10.39 1.52
N TYR A 74 0.18 9.46 1.78
CA TYR A 74 0.36 8.84 3.10
C TYR A 74 1.34 9.59 4.01
N LEU A 75 2.00 10.64 3.50
CA LEU A 75 3.01 11.36 4.27
C LEU A 75 2.40 12.29 5.30
N SER A 76 2.64 12.02 6.59
CA SER A 76 2.33 12.90 7.71
C SER A 76 3.35 12.75 8.83
N ARG A 77 3.41 13.75 9.74
CA ARG A 77 4.26 13.65 10.94
C ARG A 77 3.85 12.47 11.82
N VAL A 78 2.55 12.25 11.98
CA VAL A 78 1.98 11.16 12.77
C VAL A 78 2.40 9.81 12.18
N ASN A 79 2.24 9.62 10.88
CA ASN A 79 2.62 8.38 10.20
C ASN A 79 4.14 8.13 10.28
N LYS A 80 4.96 9.16 10.13
CA LYS A 80 6.42 9.04 10.32
C LYS A 80 6.77 8.59 11.74
N ALA A 81 6.15 9.17 12.75
CA ALA A 81 6.37 8.80 14.15
C ALA A 81 5.90 7.36 14.41
N TRP A 82 4.72 6.99 13.93
CA TRP A 82 4.15 5.65 14.06
C TRP A 82 5.01 4.57 13.39
N LEU A 83 5.53 4.83 12.18
CA LEU A 83 6.43 3.90 11.48
C LEU A 83 7.78 3.78 12.19
N ARG A 84 8.30 4.90 12.68
CA ARG A 84 9.57 4.92 13.44
C ARG A 84 9.45 4.15 14.75
N SER A 85 8.34 4.28 15.48
CA SER A 85 8.12 3.52 16.73
C SER A 85 8.05 2.01 16.51
N ARG A 86 7.82 1.57 15.26
CA ARG A 86 7.83 0.16 14.84
C ARG A 86 9.11 -0.26 14.13
N ASP A 87 10.13 0.59 14.12
CA ASP A 87 11.39 0.36 13.40
C ASP A 87 11.17 -0.01 11.93
N VAL A 88 10.24 0.70 11.25
CA VAL A 88 9.97 0.55 9.83
C VAL A 88 10.62 1.69 9.06
N LYS A 89 11.61 1.39 8.22
CA LYS A 89 12.20 2.37 7.31
C LYS A 89 11.19 2.84 6.27
N THR A 90 11.24 4.11 5.88
CA THR A 90 10.23 4.68 4.97
C THR A 90 10.86 5.33 3.76
N THR A 91 10.25 5.09 2.60
CA THR A 91 10.53 5.83 1.36
C THR A 91 9.19 6.39 0.86
N ILE A 92 8.84 7.59 1.35
CA ILE A 92 7.63 8.33 1.00
C ILE A 92 8.04 9.73 0.56
N PRO A 93 7.72 10.15 -0.67
CA PRO A 93 8.09 11.47 -1.16
C PRO A 93 7.35 12.57 -0.41
N GLU A 94 7.98 13.73 -0.29
CA GLU A 94 7.34 14.92 0.24
C GLU A 94 6.34 15.48 -0.79
N ARG A 95 5.30 16.13 -0.28
CA ARG A 95 4.38 16.91 -1.10
C ARG A 95 5.02 18.26 -1.44
N ASP A 96 4.56 18.89 -2.51
CA ASP A 96 5.14 20.15 -3.01
C ASP A 96 5.02 21.28 -1.98
N ASP A 97 3.90 21.32 -1.23
CA ASP A 97 3.70 22.26 -0.12
C ASP A 97 4.71 22.06 1.02
N GLN A 98 5.05 20.81 1.34
CA GLN A 98 6.05 20.48 2.37
C GLN A 98 7.47 20.86 1.90
N ILE A 99 7.78 20.61 0.63
CA ILE A 99 9.05 21.02 0.03
C ILE A 99 9.19 22.55 0.06
N ALA A 100 8.15 23.27 -0.34
CA ALA A 100 8.14 24.74 -0.33
C ALA A 100 8.31 25.30 1.09
N HIS A 101 7.62 24.71 2.07
CA HIS A 101 7.75 25.13 3.47
C HIS A 101 9.17 24.84 4.03
N ARG A 102 9.76 23.70 3.67
CA ARG A 102 11.11 23.32 4.09
C ARG A 102 12.19 24.23 3.50
N ARG A 103 12.02 24.68 2.24
CA ARG A 103 12.95 25.63 1.60
C ARG A 103 13.06 26.95 2.36
N LYS A 104 11.98 27.37 3.03
CA LYS A 104 11.95 28.61 3.84
C LYS A 104 12.66 28.46 5.20
N ARG A 105 12.87 27.23 5.66
CA ARG A 105 13.51 26.91 6.94
C ARG A 105 14.61 25.88 6.71
N PRO A 106 15.85 26.31 6.44
CA PRO A 106 16.95 25.41 6.20
C PRO A 106 17.17 24.50 7.42
N GLY A 107 17.29 23.20 7.16
CA GLY A 107 17.49 22.18 8.16
C GLY A 107 18.23 21.00 7.54
N ARG A 108 18.36 19.89 8.29
CA ARG A 108 19.02 18.68 7.77
C ARG A 108 18.35 18.21 6.48
N PRO A 109 19.11 17.95 5.41
CA PRO A 109 18.58 17.40 4.17
C PRO A 109 17.80 16.09 4.42
N ILE A 110 16.67 15.94 3.74
CA ILE A 110 15.92 14.68 3.78
C ILE A 110 16.59 13.72 2.80
N LEU A 111 17.06 12.61 3.33
CA LEU A 111 17.58 11.52 2.52
C LEU A 111 16.40 10.80 1.85
N PHE A 112 16.12 11.14 0.60
CA PHE A 112 15.10 10.47 -0.21
C PHE A 112 15.80 9.55 -1.23
N ASP A 113 15.52 8.25 -1.13
CA ASP A 113 16.02 7.24 -2.06
C ASP A 113 15.13 7.21 -3.31
N ALA A 114 15.53 7.99 -4.32
CA ALA A 114 14.79 8.12 -5.58
C ALA A 114 14.80 6.80 -6.39
N ASP A 115 15.88 6.03 -6.34
CA ASP A 115 15.98 4.77 -7.08
C ASP A 115 15.12 3.68 -6.45
N ASP A 116 15.06 3.66 -5.12
CA ASP A 116 14.12 2.81 -4.41
C ASP A 116 12.66 3.19 -4.73
N TYR A 117 12.36 4.48 -4.89
CA TYR A 117 11.02 4.97 -5.22
C TYR A 117 10.60 4.67 -6.67
N LYS A 118 11.53 4.63 -7.63
CA LYS A 118 11.23 4.24 -9.03
C LYS A 118 10.60 2.85 -9.16
N ARG A 119 10.80 1.98 -8.18
CA ARG A 119 10.15 0.66 -8.11
C ARG A 119 8.66 0.71 -7.76
N ARG A 120 8.06 1.90 -7.64
CA ARG A 120 6.63 2.10 -7.37
C ARG A 120 5.72 1.36 -8.35
N ASN A 121 6.14 1.19 -9.59
CA ASN A 121 5.41 0.47 -10.62
C ASN A 121 4.97 -0.97 -10.19
N VAL A 122 5.57 -1.53 -9.14
CA VAL A 122 5.18 -2.85 -8.60
C VAL A 122 3.75 -2.84 -8.06
N VAL A 123 3.36 -1.80 -7.32
CA VAL A 123 2.00 -1.71 -6.74
C VAL A 123 0.97 -1.36 -7.83
N GLU A 124 1.32 -0.51 -8.78
CA GLU A 124 0.46 -0.19 -9.93
C GLU A 124 0.18 -1.45 -10.76
N ARG A 125 1.20 -2.26 -11.04
CA ARG A 125 1.04 -3.57 -11.70
C ARG A 125 0.18 -4.53 -10.89
N CYS A 126 0.31 -4.52 -9.55
CA CYS A 126 -0.54 -5.32 -8.68
C CYS A 126 -2.01 -4.93 -8.83
N PHE A 127 -2.33 -3.64 -8.81
CA PHE A 127 -3.68 -3.16 -9.09
C PHE A 127 -4.17 -3.54 -10.47
N ASN A 128 -3.34 -3.41 -11.52
CA ASN A 128 -3.72 -3.78 -12.88
C ASN A 128 -4.02 -5.27 -13.00
N ARG A 129 -3.26 -6.13 -12.31
CA ARG A 129 -3.55 -7.57 -12.23
C ARG A 129 -4.91 -7.84 -11.57
N LEU A 130 -5.24 -7.15 -10.47
CA LEU A 130 -6.54 -7.26 -9.81
C LEU A 130 -7.68 -6.76 -10.70
N LYS A 131 -7.48 -5.69 -11.46
CA LYS A 131 -8.48 -5.15 -12.39
C LYS A 131 -8.73 -6.03 -13.62
N GLN A 132 -7.95 -7.08 -13.87
CA GLN A 132 -8.25 -8.06 -14.90
C GLN A 132 -9.56 -8.81 -14.62
N TRP A 133 -9.97 -8.90 -13.33
CA TRP A 133 -11.31 -9.36 -12.98
C TRP A 133 -12.32 -8.24 -13.18
N ARG A 134 -13.19 -8.45 -14.19
CA ARG A 134 -14.20 -7.45 -14.59
C ARG A 134 -15.07 -7.00 -13.42
N GLY A 135 -15.47 -7.90 -12.52
CA GLY A 135 -16.25 -7.57 -11.32
C GLY A 135 -15.54 -6.58 -10.39
N ILE A 136 -14.20 -6.70 -10.26
CA ILE A 136 -13.38 -5.77 -9.47
C ILE A 136 -13.20 -4.45 -10.24
N ALA A 137 -12.87 -4.51 -11.52
CA ALA A 137 -12.66 -3.31 -12.35
C ALA A 137 -13.90 -2.42 -12.44
N MET A 138 -15.07 -3.04 -12.63
CA MET A 138 -16.37 -2.37 -12.76
C MET A 138 -17.04 -2.14 -11.41
N ARG A 139 -16.50 -2.71 -10.33
CA ARG A 139 -17.11 -2.73 -9.01
C ARG A 139 -18.60 -3.11 -9.05
N SER A 140 -18.88 -4.31 -9.51
CA SER A 140 -20.24 -4.84 -9.61
C SER A 140 -20.90 -5.05 -8.25
N ASP A 141 -20.09 -5.21 -7.20
CA ASP A 141 -20.57 -5.43 -5.84
C ASP A 141 -21.10 -4.14 -5.20
N LYS A 142 -22.36 -4.20 -4.73
CA LYS A 142 -23.02 -3.06 -4.10
C LYS A 142 -22.52 -2.76 -2.68
N THR A 143 -22.00 -3.77 -1.97
CA THR A 143 -21.54 -3.63 -0.59
C THR A 143 -20.01 -3.66 -0.49
N ALA A 144 -19.45 -2.89 0.43
CA ALA A 144 -18.01 -2.90 0.70
C ALA A 144 -17.52 -4.30 1.13
N ARG A 145 -18.34 -5.05 1.86
CA ARG A 145 -18.03 -6.42 2.31
C ARG A 145 -17.85 -7.37 1.14
N ASN A 146 -18.79 -7.38 0.18
CA ASN A 146 -18.72 -8.28 -0.97
C ASN A 146 -17.56 -7.89 -1.88
N TYR A 147 -17.36 -6.60 -2.10
CA TYR A 147 -16.22 -6.10 -2.88
C TYR A 147 -14.86 -6.48 -2.23
N HIS A 148 -14.76 -6.39 -0.91
CA HIS A 148 -13.58 -6.85 -0.18
C HIS A 148 -13.36 -8.36 -0.34
N ALA A 149 -14.42 -9.16 -0.25
CA ALA A 149 -14.34 -10.60 -0.46
C ALA A 149 -13.87 -10.95 -1.87
N ALA A 150 -14.37 -10.24 -2.91
CA ALA A 150 -13.90 -10.40 -4.29
C ALA A 150 -12.42 -10.07 -4.45
N LEU A 151 -11.93 -8.98 -3.82
CA LEU A 151 -10.51 -8.63 -3.80
C LEU A 151 -9.66 -9.71 -3.13
N CYS A 152 -10.12 -10.26 -2.00
CA CYS A 152 -9.41 -11.34 -1.30
C CYS A 152 -9.35 -12.62 -2.14
N LEU A 153 -10.43 -12.99 -2.81
CA LEU A 153 -10.47 -14.14 -3.72
C LEU A 153 -9.51 -13.96 -4.89
N ALA A 154 -9.54 -12.81 -5.56
CA ALA A 154 -8.62 -12.50 -6.65
C ALA A 154 -7.16 -12.50 -6.19
N ALA A 155 -6.89 -11.99 -4.98
CA ALA A 155 -5.56 -12.04 -4.38
C ALA A 155 -5.09 -13.48 -4.14
N ALA A 156 -5.95 -14.35 -3.62
CA ALA A 156 -5.63 -15.77 -3.41
C ALA A 156 -5.29 -16.48 -4.73
N LEU A 157 -6.06 -16.22 -5.79
CA LEU A 157 -5.80 -16.76 -7.13
C LEU A 157 -4.48 -16.24 -7.71
N LEU A 158 -4.14 -14.96 -7.50
CA LEU A 158 -2.84 -14.41 -7.91
C LEU A 158 -1.69 -15.07 -7.16
N TRP A 159 -1.85 -15.33 -5.86
CA TRP A 159 -0.85 -16.03 -5.07
C TRP A 159 -0.64 -17.47 -5.56
N ALA A 160 -1.73 -18.22 -5.79
CA ALA A 160 -1.67 -19.58 -6.30
C ALA A 160 -0.94 -19.65 -7.65
N ARG A 161 -1.33 -18.78 -8.59
CA ARG A 161 -0.71 -18.69 -9.92
C ARG A 161 0.78 -18.38 -9.87
N ASP A 162 1.20 -17.46 -8.99
CA ASP A 162 2.60 -17.06 -8.87
C ASP A 162 3.46 -18.15 -8.18
N GLN A 163 2.85 -19.11 -7.49
CA GLN A 163 3.56 -20.25 -6.91
C GLN A 163 3.78 -21.38 -7.93
N THR A 164 2.85 -21.56 -8.86
CA THR A 164 2.95 -22.59 -9.91
C THR A 164 3.88 -22.20 -11.06
N ALA A 165 4.24 -20.92 -11.17
CA ALA A 165 5.11 -20.38 -12.22
C ALA A 165 6.60 -20.31 -11.80
N THR A 166 6.96 -20.85 -10.64
CA THR A 166 8.35 -20.92 -10.11
C THR A 166 8.86 -22.35 -10.14
#